data_4e5045f8e35037f67cc375cf114a6be1
#
_entry.id   4e5045f8e35037f67cc375cf114a6be1
#
_cell.length_a   1.000
_cell.length_b   1.000
_cell.length_c   1.000
_cell.angle_alpha   90.00
_cell.angle_beta   90.00
_cell.angle_gamma   90.00
#
_symmetry.space_group_name_H-M   'P 1'
#
loop_
_entity.id
_entity.type
_entity.pdbx_description
1 polymer ?
#
loop_
_entity_poly.entity_id
_entity_poly.type
_entity_poly.pdbx_seq_one_letter_code
_entity_poly.pdbx_strand_id
1 'polypeptide(L)'
;MTENSTLEMKLLPLNDSVKIVCMVKTVCSSACDSEIRFYDISWKKEFPKSDYLQLPAPQTFYLPTDTVSSEVELIKKKADMHVMKAVLSKDDSSLSFIYTTPDYLNQEDREKLSQYLRKEAVVYRWKDGKFLP
;
A
#
# COMPACT_ATOMS: atom_id res chain seq x y z
N MET A 1 -16.94 -4.65 -17.36
CA MET A 1 -16.26 -3.83 -16.35
C MET A 1 -14.85 -3.51 -16.82
N THR A 2 -14.50 -2.25 -16.85
CA THR A 2 -13.17 -1.83 -17.28
C THR A 2 -12.24 -1.76 -16.07
N GLU A 3 -11.13 -2.45 -16.16
CA GLU A 3 -10.07 -2.33 -15.18
C GLU A 3 -9.22 -1.11 -15.54
N ASN A 4 -8.84 -0.35 -14.54
CA ASN A 4 -7.89 0.74 -14.68
C ASN A 4 -6.55 0.33 -14.09
N SER A 5 -5.48 0.58 -14.82
CA SER A 5 -4.14 0.33 -14.31
C SER A 5 -3.29 1.57 -14.47
N THR A 6 -2.43 1.80 -13.48
CA THR A 6 -1.45 2.89 -13.52
C THR A 6 -0.08 2.33 -13.22
N LEU A 7 0.94 3.00 -13.74
CA LEU A 7 2.33 2.64 -13.52
C LEU A 7 3.08 3.88 -13.10
N GLU A 8 3.69 3.83 -11.93
CA GLU A 8 4.53 4.91 -11.41
C GLU A 8 5.94 4.39 -11.22
N MET A 9 6.94 5.23 -11.48
CA MET A 9 8.35 4.87 -11.32
C MET A 9 9.09 6.04 -10.72
N LYS A 10 10.08 5.74 -9.88
CA LYS A 10 10.92 6.75 -9.27
C LYS A 10 12.32 6.22 -9.05
N LEU A 11 13.31 7.05 -9.32
CA LEU A 11 14.69 6.75 -8.98
C LEU A 11 14.93 7.09 -7.52
N LEU A 12 15.50 6.15 -6.78
CA LEU A 12 15.81 6.31 -5.37
C LEU A 12 17.29 6.07 -5.13
N PRO A 13 17.94 6.92 -4.31
CA PRO A 13 19.37 6.72 -4.03
C PRO A 13 19.56 5.61 -2.99
N LEU A 14 20.41 4.63 -3.32
CA LEU A 14 20.89 3.66 -2.33
C LEU A 14 22.05 4.25 -1.54
N ASN A 15 22.93 4.95 -2.24
CA ASN A 15 24.06 5.66 -1.67
C ASN A 15 24.46 6.78 -2.64
N ASP A 16 25.59 7.42 -2.40
CA ASP A 16 26.03 8.56 -3.21
C ASP A 16 26.28 8.21 -4.67
N SER A 17 26.54 6.95 -4.99
CA SER A 17 26.93 6.51 -6.32
C SER A 17 25.90 5.62 -7.01
N VAL A 18 24.98 5.00 -6.27
CA VAL A 18 24.07 3.97 -6.80
C VAL A 18 22.62 4.39 -6.59
N LYS A 19 21.83 4.27 -7.65
CA LYS A 19 20.39 4.52 -7.60
C LYS A 19 19.65 3.25 -8.04
N ILE A 20 18.43 3.08 -7.55
CA ILE A 20 17.53 2.00 -7.97
C ILE A 20 16.23 2.60 -8.45
N VAL A 21 15.49 1.80 -9.22
CA VAL A 21 14.16 2.18 -9.70
C VAL A 21 13.12 1.52 -8.84
N CYS A 22 12.22 2.31 -8.25
CA CYS A 22 11.03 1.80 -7.59
C CYS A 22 9.87 1.91 -8.56
N MET A 23 9.23 0.78 -8.86
CA MET A 23 8.08 0.71 -9.74
C MET A 23 6.85 0.33 -8.92
N VAL A 24 5.77 1.10 -9.08
CA VAL A 24 4.47 0.81 -8.47
C VAL A 24 3.46 0.63 -9.58
N LYS A 25 2.93 -0.58 -9.70
CA LYS A 25 1.85 -0.88 -10.63
C LYS A 25 0.56 -1.05 -9.83
N THR A 26 -0.44 -0.23 -10.14
CA THR A 26 -1.74 -0.27 -9.47
C THR A 26 -2.81 -0.71 -10.44
N VAL A 27 -3.59 -1.70 -10.05
CA VAL A 27 -4.73 -2.19 -10.82
C VAL A 27 -5.97 -1.99 -9.98
N CYS A 28 -6.97 -1.33 -10.56
CA CYS A 28 -8.22 -1.02 -9.88
C CYS A 28 -9.39 -1.67 -10.58
N SER A 29 -10.25 -2.31 -9.80
CA SER A 29 -11.58 -2.73 -10.23
C SER A 29 -12.55 -2.27 -9.16
N SER A 30 -13.12 -3.15 -8.32
CA SER A 30 -13.90 -2.73 -7.15
C SER A 30 -13.02 -2.07 -6.09
N ALA A 31 -11.81 -2.56 -5.93
CA ALA A 31 -10.77 -2.00 -5.05
C ALA A 31 -9.48 -1.91 -5.81
N CYS A 32 -8.59 -1.04 -5.36
CA CYS A 32 -7.27 -0.88 -5.97
C CYS A 32 -6.24 -1.70 -5.22
N ASP A 33 -5.37 -2.38 -5.97
CA ASP A 33 -4.26 -3.13 -5.42
C ASP A 33 -2.98 -2.72 -6.14
N SER A 34 -1.90 -2.57 -5.40
CA SER A 34 -0.61 -2.14 -5.94
C SER A 34 0.44 -3.22 -5.76
N GLU A 35 1.25 -3.39 -6.80
CA GLU A 35 2.44 -4.23 -6.76
C GLU A 35 3.65 -3.33 -6.82
N ILE A 36 4.62 -3.55 -5.92
CA ILE A 36 5.82 -2.74 -5.80
C ILE A 36 7.02 -3.61 -6.15
N ARG A 37 7.86 -3.14 -7.07
CA ARG A 37 9.07 -3.84 -7.49
C ARG A 37 10.23 -2.86 -7.55
N PHE A 38 11.43 -3.40 -7.34
CA PHE A 38 12.68 -2.63 -7.38
C PHE A 38 13.61 -3.22 -8.42
N TYR A 39 14.18 -2.35 -9.26
CA TYR A 39 15.07 -2.74 -10.35
C TYR A 39 16.34 -1.90 -10.34
N ASP A 40 17.39 -2.39 -10.99
CA ASP A 40 18.54 -1.56 -11.27
C ASP A 40 18.17 -0.53 -12.37
N ILE A 41 19.02 0.49 -12.55
CA ILE A 41 18.71 1.57 -13.49
C ILE A 41 18.71 1.12 -14.96
N SER A 42 19.28 -0.03 -15.24
CA SER A 42 19.31 -0.60 -16.60
C SER A 42 18.18 -1.59 -16.85
N TRP A 43 17.34 -1.87 -15.85
CA TRP A 43 16.22 -2.83 -15.90
C TRP A 43 16.65 -4.27 -16.15
N LYS A 44 17.94 -4.58 -15.92
CA LYS A 44 18.47 -5.93 -16.14
C LYS A 44 18.28 -6.85 -14.94
N LYS A 45 18.15 -6.28 -13.75
CA LYS A 45 18.05 -7.06 -12.52
C LYS A 45 16.94 -6.51 -11.63
N GLU A 46 16.08 -7.40 -11.18
CA GLU A 46 15.10 -7.09 -10.15
C GLU A 46 15.67 -7.43 -8.79
N PHE A 47 15.55 -6.50 -7.84
CA PHE A 47 16.02 -6.70 -6.47
C PHE A 47 14.89 -7.24 -5.60
N PRO A 48 15.20 -8.06 -4.56
CA PRO A 48 14.18 -8.50 -3.62
C PRO A 48 13.51 -7.32 -2.91
N LYS A 49 12.20 -7.28 -2.94
CA LYS A 49 11.44 -6.20 -2.32
C LYS A 49 11.71 -6.11 -0.81
N SER A 50 11.87 -7.25 -0.14
CA SER A 50 12.08 -7.30 1.30
C SER A 50 13.35 -6.60 1.77
N ASP A 51 14.31 -6.36 0.87
CA ASP A 51 15.54 -5.64 1.20
C ASP A 51 15.30 -4.13 1.37
N TYR A 52 14.22 -3.60 0.81
CA TYR A 52 13.98 -2.15 0.76
C TYR A 52 12.65 -1.73 1.36
N LEU A 53 11.73 -2.67 1.55
CA LEU A 53 10.38 -2.33 1.99
C LEU A 53 9.76 -3.50 2.73
N GLN A 54 9.23 -3.22 3.91
CA GLN A 54 8.34 -4.14 4.60
C GLN A 54 6.94 -3.57 4.54
N LEU A 55 6.04 -4.28 3.86
CA LEU A 55 4.67 -3.81 3.68
C LEU A 55 3.98 -3.66 5.04
N PRO A 56 3.12 -2.63 5.21
CA PRO A 56 2.36 -2.50 6.44
C PRO A 56 1.39 -3.67 6.60
N ALA A 57 1.27 -4.16 7.83
CA ALA A 57 0.30 -5.20 8.14
C ALA A 57 -1.12 -4.61 8.10
N PRO A 58 -2.16 -5.43 7.80
CA PRO A 58 -3.53 -4.92 7.77
C PRO A 58 -3.93 -4.20 9.06
N GLN A 59 -3.45 -4.65 10.21
CA GLN A 59 -3.76 -4.04 11.50
C GLN A 59 -3.30 -2.58 11.58
N THR A 60 -2.29 -2.20 10.82
CA THR A 60 -1.78 -0.82 10.78
C THR A 60 -2.85 0.17 10.34
N PHE A 61 -3.79 -0.27 9.51
CA PHE A 61 -4.86 0.58 8.98
C PHE A 61 -6.07 0.69 9.89
N TYR A 62 -6.15 -0.13 10.93
CA TYR A 62 -7.25 -0.09 11.88
C TYR A 62 -6.92 0.82 13.05
N LEU A 63 -7.93 1.54 13.52
CA LEU A 63 -7.80 2.35 14.72
C LEU A 63 -7.69 1.44 15.94
N PRO A 64 -6.86 1.80 16.94
CA PRO A 64 -6.83 1.04 18.18
C PRO A 64 -8.17 1.12 18.90
N THR A 65 -8.69 -0.02 19.35
CA THR A 65 -9.92 -0.09 20.08
C THR A 65 -9.85 -1.23 21.09
N ASP A 66 -10.35 -0.98 22.28
CA ASP A 66 -10.38 -1.97 23.35
C ASP A 66 -11.52 -2.96 23.18
N THR A 67 -12.57 -2.56 22.47
CA THR A 67 -13.73 -3.41 22.25
C THR A 67 -14.10 -3.45 20.77
N VAL A 68 -14.26 -4.66 20.27
CA VAL A 68 -14.71 -4.87 18.88
C VAL A 68 -16.04 -5.60 18.95
N SER A 69 -17.07 -5.05 18.32
CA SER A 69 -18.37 -5.67 18.29
C SER A 69 -18.32 -6.95 17.45
N SER A 70 -19.19 -7.92 17.75
CA SER A 70 -19.30 -9.15 16.97
C SER A 70 -19.66 -8.86 15.51
N GLU A 71 -20.40 -7.78 15.26
CA GLU A 71 -20.76 -7.35 13.92
C GLU A 71 -19.53 -6.95 13.11
N VAL A 72 -18.61 -6.17 13.71
CA VAL A 72 -17.37 -5.75 13.05
C VAL A 72 -16.49 -6.94 12.77
N GLU A 73 -16.40 -7.91 13.68
CA GLU A 73 -15.62 -9.12 13.44
C GLU A 73 -16.15 -9.94 12.27
N LEU A 74 -17.49 -10.02 12.12
CA LEU A 74 -18.08 -10.66 10.95
C LEU A 74 -17.71 -9.95 9.65
N ILE A 75 -17.71 -8.62 9.66
CA ILE A 75 -17.33 -7.83 8.49
C ILE A 75 -15.84 -8.04 8.17
N LYS A 76 -14.98 -8.09 9.18
CA LYS A 76 -13.55 -8.39 8.99
C LYS A 76 -13.32 -9.76 8.35
N LYS A 77 -14.14 -10.73 8.69
CA LYS A 77 -14.06 -12.06 8.06
C LYS A 77 -14.47 -12.04 6.59
N LYS A 78 -15.44 -11.19 6.23
CA LYS A 78 -15.81 -10.99 4.82
C LYS A 78 -14.69 -10.27 4.06
N ALA A 79 -13.93 -9.41 4.71
CA ALA A 79 -12.81 -8.68 4.15
C ALA A 79 -11.53 -9.50 4.29
N ASP A 80 -11.56 -10.75 3.79
CA ASP A 80 -10.45 -11.68 3.93
C ASP A 80 -9.30 -11.43 2.96
N MET A 81 -9.56 -10.70 1.88
CA MET A 81 -8.53 -10.31 0.92
C MET A 81 -8.04 -8.90 1.25
N HIS A 82 -6.79 -8.81 1.71
CA HIS A 82 -6.21 -7.53 2.10
C HIS A 82 -5.49 -6.91 0.92
N VAL A 83 -6.04 -5.82 0.40
CA VAL A 83 -5.46 -5.09 -0.73
C VAL A 83 -5.17 -3.64 -0.33
N MET A 84 -4.11 -3.08 -0.89
CA MET A 84 -3.66 -1.73 -0.60
C MET A 84 -3.26 -1.04 -1.88
N LYS A 85 -3.57 0.25 -1.96
CA LYS A 85 -3.05 1.11 -3.02
C LYS A 85 -1.80 1.81 -2.53
N ALA A 86 -0.72 1.75 -3.30
CA ALA A 86 0.51 2.47 -3.01
C ALA A 86 0.67 3.61 -3.99
N VAL A 87 1.08 4.78 -3.49
CA VAL A 87 1.25 5.98 -4.31
C VAL A 87 2.63 6.59 -4.03
N LEU A 88 3.44 6.75 -5.08
CA LEU A 88 4.71 7.43 -4.98
C LEU A 88 4.48 8.94 -5.02
N SER A 89 5.14 9.67 -4.12
CA SER A 89 5.08 11.13 -4.13
C SER A 89 5.89 11.68 -5.30
N LYS A 90 5.38 12.74 -5.91
CA LYS A 90 6.11 13.47 -6.95
C LYS A 90 7.09 14.48 -6.37
N ASP A 91 6.85 14.91 -5.14
CA ASP A 91 7.58 16.01 -4.53
C ASP A 91 8.75 15.55 -3.65
N ASP A 92 8.66 14.34 -3.11
CA ASP A 92 9.70 13.80 -2.22
C ASP A 92 9.83 12.29 -2.43
N SER A 93 10.66 11.65 -1.59
CA SER A 93 10.90 10.20 -1.66
C SER A 93 10.03 9.46 -0.66
N SER A 94 8.72 9.68 -0.73
CA SER A 94 7.77 9.00 0.13
C SER A 94 6.85 8.09 -0.67
N LEU A 95 6.36 7.05 0.01
CA LEU A 95 5.42 6.08 -0.52
C LEU A 95 4.25 5.99 0.45
N SER A 96 3.06 6.29 -0.04
CA SER A 96 1.85 6.28 0.77
C SER A 96 1.05 5.02 0.51
N PHE A 97 0.50 4.43 1.56
CA PHE A 97 -0.35 3.24 1.46
C PHE A 97 -1.76 3.57 1.92
N ILE A 98 -2.73 3.17 1.11
CA ILE A 98 -4.15 3.35 1.38
C ILE A 98 -4.80 1.96 1.38
N TYR A 99 -5.49 1.63 2.48
CA TYR A 99 -6.16 0.34 2.59
C TYR A 99 -7.45 0.37 1.78
N THR A 100 -7.51 -0.40 0.71
CA THR A 100 -8.63 -0.37 -0.23
C THR A 100 -9.57 -1.57 -0.08
N THR A 101 -9.26 -2.49 0.82
CA THR A 101 -10.09 -3.68 1.08
C THR A 101 -11.58 -3.35 1.26
N PRO A 102 -11.98 -2.29 2.00
CA PRO A 102 -13.41 -1.98 2.14
C PRO A 102 -14.12 -1.67 0.82
N ASP A 103 -13.38 -1.24 -0.20
CA ASP A 103 -13.98 -0.83 -1.47
C ASP A 103 -14.65 -1.97 -2.24
N TYR A 104 -14.32 -3.23 -1.96
CA TYR A 104 -15.00 -4.35 -2.59
C TYR A 104 -16.15 -4.91 -1.75
N LEU A 105 -16.36 -4.38 -0.55
CA LEU A 105 -17.50 -4.75 0.29
C LEU A 105 -18.76 -4.01 -0.18
N ASN A 106 -19.94 -4.50 0.24
CA ASN A 106 -21.17 -3.76 -0.02
C ASN A 106 -21.15 -2.44 0.77
N GLN A 107 -22.02 -1.52 0.40
CA GLN A 107 -22.02 -0.18 0.98
C GLN A 107 -22.23 -0.20 2.50
N GLU A 108 -23.12 -1.02 2.98
CA GLU A 108 -23.42 -1.14 4.41
C GLU A 108 -22.21 -1.60 5.20
N ASP A 109 -21.55 -2.67 4.75
CA ASP A 109 -20.36 -3.22 5.41
C ASP A 109 -19.19 -2.24 5.34
N ARG A 110 -19.04 -1.55 4.20
CA ARG A 110 -18.00 -0.53 4.01
C ARG A 110 -18.16 0.61 5.00
N GLU A 111 -19.36 1.12 5.16
CA GLU A 111 -19.61 2.23 6.08
C GLU A 111 -19.34 1.82 7.53
N LYS A 112 -19.74 0.62 7.92
CA LYS A 112 -19.49 0.13 9.27
C LYS A 112 -18.01 -0.09 9.53
N LEU A 113 -17.30 -0.71 8.59
CA LEU A 113 -15.87 -0.99 8.75
C LEU A 113 -15.04 0.29 8.74
N SER A 114 -15.42 1.28 7.92
CA SER A 114 -14.66 2.52 7.79
C SER A 114 -14.55 3.31 9.09
N GLN A 115 -15.49 3.13 10.01
CA GLN A 115 -15.43 3.77 11.33
C GLN A 115 -14.26 3.29 12.17
N TYR A 116 -13.72 2.11 11.86
CA TYR A 116 -12.62 1.49 12.59
C TYR A 116 -11.28 1.61 11.84
N LEU A 117 -11.29 2.27 10.69
CA LEU A 117 -10.10 2.44 9.87
C LEU A 117 -9.53 3.84 10.01
N ARG A 118 -8.22 3.95 9.83
CA ARG A 118 -7.55 5.25 9.77
C ARG A 118 -8.04 6.00 8.53
N LYS A 119 -8.29 7.29 8.69
CA LYS A 119 -8.69 8.15 7.58
C LYS A 119 -7.50 8.62 6.76
N GLU A 120 -6.31 8.60 7.35
CA GLU A 120 -5.09 9.06 6.72
C GLU A 120 -4.30 7.90 6.13
N ALA A 121 -3.60 8.17 5.03
CA ALA A 121 -2.69 7.19 4.44
C ALA A 121 -1.51 6.92 5.37
N VAL A 122 -0.98 5.70 5.32
CA VAL A 122 0.25 5.34 6.02
C VAL A 122 1.41 5.73 5.11
N VAL A 123 2.28 6.60 5.58
CA VAL A 123 3.37 7.17 4.76
C VAL A 123 4.71 6.58 5.19
N TYR A 124 5.43 6.02 4.22
CA TYR A 124 6.79 5.54 4.40
C TYR A 124 7.74 6.50 3.69
N ARG A 125 8.89 6.75 4.29
CA ARG A 125 9.90 7.62 3.71
C ARG A 125 11.17 6.85 3.38
N TRP A 126 11.76 7.16 2.25
CA TRP A 126 13.04 6.56 1.84
C TRP A 126 14.17 7.19 2.66
N LYS A 127 14.88 6.34 3.39
CA LYS A 127 16.00 6.77 4.20
C LYS A 127 17.01 5.63 4.32
N ASP A 128 18.29 5.97 4.11
CA ASP A 128 19.40 5.01 4.25
C ASP A 128 19.21 3.75 3.41
N GLY A 129 18.67 3.92 2.21
CA GLY A 129 18.53 2.82 1.26
C GLY A 129 17.30 1.95 1.44
N LYS A 130 16.30 2.42 2.18
CA LYS A 130 15.04 1.68 2.33
C LYS A 130 13.88 2.59 2.74
N PHE A 131 12.67 2.09 2.55
CA PHE A 131 11.47 2.78 3.03
C PHE A 131 11.23 2.42 4.50
N LEU A 132 11.03 3.44 5.32
CA LEU A 132 10.75 3.33 6.75
C LEU A 132 9.46 4.06 7.09
N PRO A 133 8.64 3.46 8.00
CA PRO A 133 7.40 4.10 8.42
C PRO A 133 7.62 5.40 9.18
#